data_4479b7753d753607bb33f1b9d824b5d6
#
_entry.id   4479b7753d753607bb33f1b9d824b5d6
#
_cell.length_a   1.000
_cell.length_b   1.000
_cell.length_c   1.000
_cell.angle_alpha   90.00
_cell.angle_beta   90.00
_cell.angle_gamma   90.00
#
_symmetry.space_group_name_H-M   'P 1'
#
loop_
_entity.id
_entity.type
_entity.pdbx_description
1 polymer ?
#
loop_
_entity_poly.entity_id
_entity_poly.type
_entity_poly.pdbx_seq_one_letter_code
_entity_poly.pdbx_strand_id
1 'polypeptide(L)'
;MIAQLNREYAKSFPKKILSRLYSYFFIEGRPATTKGRWFNPVTFAFLRTASKSKTIAESESPLFITGTGRSGSTILGMVLSAHKDVLFLNEAKAMWYLANPADDIIGSYASKEGRYIMYGKDLVNGCAKDVKGVYSRSLKFTGTRKIVDKYPEMLFRTDYLCEMFAKPRFIFLSRNAADTIASTTNWTVKHRIEASKEDWWGVEGRKWKLLVEQVVPQDEDLSNHVETVRGLTSESDKAAVEWIVSMNHGLKQILKYPDCVLRIRYEDLCENSNRELQRICDFAGLPTDEKMLAYGRQTIKKQNIHHHPKVHPVLAEAIKKVSHRLGYGSTPELINVME
;
A
#
# COMPACT_ATOMS: atom_id res chain seq x y z
N MET A 1 5.94 -13.25 -11.76
CA MET A 1 4.54 -13.73 -11.64
C MET A 1 3.66 -12.65 -12.24
N ILE A 2 2.88 -12.96 -13.27
CA ILE A 2 2.02 -11.97 -13.95
C ILE A 2 0.76 -11.77 -13.09
N ALA A 3 0.37 -10.51 -12.86
CA ALA A 3 -0.80 -10.12 -12.09
C ALA A 3 -0.89 -10.75 -10.67
N GLN A 4 0.25 -11.09 -10.07
CA GLN A 4 0.39 -11.85 -8.82
C GLN A 4 -0.29 -13.23 -8.83
N LEU A 5 -0.72 -13.72 -9.97
CA LEU A 5 -1.36 -15.02 -10.11
C LEU A 5 -0.36 -16.15 -9.92
N ASN A 6 -0.66 -17.08 -9.03
CA ASN A 6 0.05 -18.34 -8.88
C ASN A 6 -0.82 -19.52 -9.34
N ARG A 7 -0.22 -20.71 -9.43
CA ARG A 7 -0.90 -21.93 -9.92
C ARG A 7 -2.08 -22.34 -9.03
N GLU A 8 -1.95 -22.18 -7.73
CA GLU A 8 -2.98 -22.51 -6.74
C GLU A 8 -4.18 -21.58 -6.86
N TYR A 9 -3.94 -20.26 -6.90
CA TYR A 9 -4.99 -19.27 -7.13
C TYR A 9 -5.73 -19.51 -8.43
N ALA A 10 -5.02 -19.80 -9.52
CA ALA A 10 -5.62 -20.03 -10.82
C ALA A 10 -6.53 -21.28 -10.84
N LYS A 11 -6.15 -22.32 -10.11
CA LYS A 11 -6.98 -23.53 -9.96
C LYS A 11 -8.22 -23.29 -9.11
N SER A 12 -8.06 -22.59 -7.98
CA SER A 12 -9.13 -22.39 -7.00
C SER A 12 -10.13 -21.32 -7.44
N PHE A 13 -9.68 -20.31 -8.20
CA PHE A 13 -10.49 -19.15 -8.59
C PHE A 13 -10.41 -18.83 -10.09
N PRO A 14 -10.75 -19.76 -11.00
CA PRO A 14 -10.58 -19.54 -12.44
C PRO A 14 -11.35 -18.32 -12.95
N LYS A 15 -12.54 -18.04 -12.41
CA LYS A 15 -13.33 -16.85 -12.77
C LYS A 15 -12.66 -15.52 -12.37
N LYS A 16 -11.79 -15.53 -11.35
CA LYS A 16 -11.07 -14.34 -10.88
C LYS A 16 -9.80 -14.02 -11.68
N ILE A 17 -9.31 -14.95 -12.48
CA ILE A 17 -8.14 -14.74 -13.35
C ILE A 17 -8.40 -13.56 -14.29
N LEU A 18 -9.57 -13.53 -14.95
CA LEU A 18 -9.93 -12.47 -15.88
C LEU A 18 -10.00 -11.09 -15.19
N SER A 19 -10.57 -11.02 -13.99
CA SER A 19 -10.62 -9.78 -13.20
C SER A 19 -9.22 -9.28 -12.82
N ARG A 20 -8.31 -10.19 -12.45
CA ARG A 20 -6.92 -9.84 -12.12
C ARG A 20 -6.12 -9.41 -13.35
N LEU A 21 -6.27 -10.10 -14.48
CA LEU A 21 -5.65 -9.69 -15.75
C LEU A 21 -6.19 -8.34 -16.22
N TYR A 22 -7.50 -8.13 -16.10
CA TYR A 22 -8.13 -6.85 -16.42
C TYR A 22 -7.52 -5.70 -15.60
N SER A 23 -7.48 -5.80 -14.26
CA SER A 23 -6.88 -4.75 -13.44
C SER A 23 -5.39 -4.57 -13.73
N TYR A 24 -4.66 -5.66 -13.90
CA TYR A 24 -3.23 -5.64 -14.20
C TYR A 24 -2.90 -4.92 -15.51
N PHE A 25 -3.62 -5.18 -16.60
CA PHE A 25 -3.33 -4.59 -17.91
C PHE A 25 -3.94 -3.22 -18.09
N PHE A 26 -5.15 -2.97 -17.59
CA PHE A 26 -5.91 -1.78 -17.95
C PHE A 26 -5.97 -0.69 -16.87
N ILE A 27 -5.65 -1.01 -15.61
CA ILE A 27 -5.77 -0.04 -14.51
C ILE A 27 -4.45 0.25 -13.81
N GLU A 28 -3.67 -0.80 -13.47
CA GLU A 28 -2.50 -0.66 -12.60
C GLU A 28 -1.34 0.08 -13.28
N GLY A 29 -1.14 -0.15 -14.58
CA GLY A 29 0.02 0.37 -15.30
C GLY A 29 1.32 -0.33 -14.89
N ARG A 30 2.45 0.11 -15.47
CA ARG A 30 3.76 -0.45 -15.19
C ARG A 30 4.74 0.65 -14.83
N PRO A 31 5.49 0.48 -13.73
CA PRO A 31 6.57 1.39 -13.38
C PRO A 31 7.67 1.41 -14.44
N ALA A 32 8.52 2.42 -14.38
CA ALA A 32 9.61 2.62 -15.33
C ALA A 32 10.57 1.43 -15.45
N THR A 33 10.71 0.65 -14.37
CA THR A 33 11.61 -0.50 -14.25
C THR A 33 11.06 -1.82 -14.78
N THR A 34 9.76 -1.91 -15.07
CA THR A 34 9.18 -3.18 -15.51
C THR A 34 9.23 -3.36 -17.02
N LYS A 35 9.52 -4.58 -17.46
CA LYS A 35 9.54 -4.96 -18.88
C LYS A 35 8.20 -4.70 -19.61
N GLY A 36 7.07 -4.60 -18.86
CA GLY A 36 5.74 -4.33 -19.42
C GLY A 36 5.39 -2.87 -19.65
N ARG A 37 6.29 -1.92 -19.42
CA ARG A 37 6.04 -0.47 -19.55
C ARG A 37 5.54 -0.05 -20.93
N TRP A 38 5.94 -0.75 -21.96
CA TRP A 38 5.50 -0.48 -23.34
C TRP A 38 3.98 -0.57 -23.54
N PHE A 39 3.27 -1.24 -22.63
CA PHE A 39 1.81 -1.38 -22.65
C PHE A 39 1.08 -0.16 -22.04
N ASN A 40 1.76 0.70 -21.31
CA ASN A 40 1.15 1.85 -20.64
C ASN A 40 0.31 2.76 -21.56
N PRO A 41 0.67 3.03 -22.83
CA PRO A 41 -0.19 3.82 -23.73
C PRO A 41 -1.60 3.26 -23.85
N VAL A 42 -1.74 1.93 -23.93
CA VAL A 42 -3.05 1.23 -23.96
C VAL A 42 -3.78 1.42 -22.63
N THR A 43 -3.07 1.24 -21.51
CA THR A 43 -3.61 1.49 -20.17
C THR A 43 -4.16 2.91 -20.03
N PHE A 44 -3.39 3.92 -20.44
CA PHE A 44 -3.83 5.32 -20.37
C PHE A 44 -5.00 5.63 -21.30
N ALA A 45 -5.03 5.08 -22.51
CA ALA A 45 -6.16 5.25 -23.44
C ALA A 45 -7.45 4.66 -22.82
N PHE A 46 -7.35 3.46 -22.24
CA PHE A 46 -8.46 2.84 -21.52
C PHE A 46 -8.91 3.69 -20.33
N LEU A 47 -8.01 4.14 -19.46
CA LEU A 47 -8.31 4.93 -18.29
C LEU A 47 -9.03 6.25 -18.64
N ARG A 48 -8.56 6.98 -19.67
CA ARG A 48 -9.23 8.21 -20.16
C ARG A 48 -10.65 7.96 -20.65
N THR A 49 -10.91 6.78 -21.18
CA THR A 49 -12.27 6.40 -21.62
C THR A 49 -13.12 5.98 -20.41
N ALA A 50 -12.55 5.18 -19.53
CA ALA A 50 -13.23 4.67 -18.34
C ALA A 50 -13.58 5.78 -17.34
N SER A 51 -12.75 6.82 -17.20
CA SER A 51 -12.99 7.97 -16.30
C SER A 51 -14.27 8.75 -16.64
N LYS A 52 -14.70 8.70 -17.90
CA LYS A 52 -15.96 9.33 -18.35
C LYS A 52 -17.22 8.55 -17.98
N SER A 53 -17.09 7.37 -17.38
CA SER A 53 -18.24 6.53 -17.05
C SER A 53 -19.07 7.14 -15.91
N LYS A 54 -20.40 6.92 -15.98
CA LYS A 54 -21.31 7.34 -14.95
C LYS A 54 -20.99 6.64 -13.62
N THR A 55 -20.84 7.42 -12.57
CA THR A 55 -20.62 6.94 -11.20
C THR A 55 -21.79 6.09 -10.72
N ILE A 56 -21.49 5.01 -10.00
CA ILE A 56 -22.46 4.14 -9.33
C ILE A 56 -22.19 4.14 -7.82
N ALA A 57 -23.20 3.77 -7.03
CA ALA A 57 -23.12 3.82 -5.56
C ALA A 57 -21.98 2.96 -5.00
N GLU A 58 -21.71 1.81 -5.57
CA GLU A 58 -20.64 0.90 -5.15
C GLU A 58 -19.24 1.52 -5.29
N SER A 59 -19.05 2.43 -6.25
CA SER A 59 -17.78 3.15 -6.44
C SER A 59 -17.47 4.19 -5.35
N GLU A 60 -18.45 4.54 -4.52
CA GLU A 60 -18.32 5.49 -3.41
C GLU A 60 -17.80 4.86 -2.11
N SER A 61 -17.63 3.55 -2.06
CA SER A 61 -17.23 2.82 -0.86
C SER A 61 -16.05 1.88 -1.10
N PRO A 62 -14.91 2.37 -1.63
CA PRO A 62 -13.72 1.53 -1.81
C PRO A 62 -13.12 1.13 -0.46
N LEU A 63 -12.43 -0.02 -0.45
CA LEU A 63 -11.56 -0.46 0.64
C LEU A 63 -10.09 -0.26 0.21
N PHE A 64 -9.35 0.51 0.97
CA PHE A 64 -7.93 0.71 0.77
C PHE A 64 -7.11 -0.19 1.72
N ILE A 65 -6.07 -0.85 1.21
CA ILE A 65 -5.08 -1.54 2.03
C ILE A 65 -3.84 -0.66 2.08
N THR A 66 -3.57 -0.12 3.26
CA THR A 66 -2.52 0.88 3.52
C THR A 66 -1.52 0.40 4.57
N GLY A 67 -0.42 1.12 4.75
CA GLY A 67 0.63 0.81 5.72
C GLY A 67 2.02 1.05 5.14
N THR A 68 3.02 0.31 5.58
CA THR A 68 4.32 0.27 4.90
C THR A 68 4.35 -0.79 3.81
N GLY A 69 5.19 -0.60 2.82
CA GLY A 69 5.56 -1.71 1.96
C GLY A 69 6.17 -2.87 2.78
N ARG A 70 6.11 -4.07 2.27
CA ARG A 70 6.60 -5.31 2.92
C ARG A 70 5.91 -5.71 4.22
N SER A 71 4.85 -5.04 4.61
CA SER A 71 4.02 -5.39 5.78
C SER A 71 3.06 -6.57 5.55
N GLY A 72 3.06 -7.19 4.36
CA GLY A 72 2.10 -8.25 4.00
C GLY A 72 0.88 -7.75 3.24
N SER A 73 0.83 -6.48 2.85
CA SER A 73 -0.31 -5.88 2.14
C SER A 73 -0.64 -6.57 0.81
N THR A 74 0.37 -7.07 0.07
CA THR A 74 0.14 -7.79 -1.20
C THR A 74 -0.52 -9.14 -0.96
N ILE A 75 -0.10 -9.90 0.06
CA ILE A 75 -0.72 -11.19 0.37
C ILE A 75 -2.17 -11.03 0.85
N LEU A 76 -2.43 -10.03 1.70
CA LEU A 76 -3.79 -9.69 2.13
C LEU A 76 -4.66 -9.32 0.93
N GLY A 77 -4.17 -8.46 0.02
CA GLY A 77 -4.88 -8.08 -1.20
C GLY A 77 -5.20 -9.28 -2.09
N MET A 78 -4.24 -10.21 -2.24
CA MET A 78 -4.46 -11.45 -3.02
C MET A 78 -5.53 -12.34 -2.38
N VAL A 79 -5.54 -12.48 -1.06
CA VAL A 79 -6.60 -13.24 -0.37
C VAL A 79 -7.95 -12.57 -0.56
N LEU A 80 -8.05 -11.25 -0.35
CA LEU A 80 -9.31 -10.52 -0.58
C LEU A 80 -9.76 -10.57 -2.06
N SER A 81 -8.82 -10.67 -3.02
CA SER A 81 -9.16 -10.82 -4.44
C SER A 81 -9.91 -12.12 -4.75
N ALA A 82 -9.77 -13.13 -3.90
CA ALA A 82 -10.48 -14.40 -4.03
C ALA A 82 -11.98 -14.28 -3.69
N HIS A 83 -12.37 -13.26 -2.93
CA HIS A 83 -13.78 -12.99 -2.60
C HIS A 83 -14.60 -12.70 -3.86
N LYS A 84 -15.79 -13.31 -3.96
CA LYS A 84 -16.64 -13.24 -5.17
C LYS A 84 -16.99 -11.80 -5.58
N ASP A 85 -17.25 -10.92 -4.63
CA ASP A 85 -17.70 -9.54 -4.85
C ASP A 85 -16.55 -8.51 -4.98
N VAL A 86 -15.29 -8.92 -4.90
CA VAL A 86 -14.13 -8.02 -4.87
C VAL A 86 -13.47 -7.90 -6.24
N LEU A 87 -13.21 -6.68 -6.68
CA LEU A 87 -12.20 -6.35 -7.69
C LEU A 87 -10.96 -5.80 -6.97
N PHE A 88 -9.84 -6.50 -7.11
CA PHE A 88 -8.57 -6.14 -6.50
C PHE A 88 -7.69 -5.34 -7.46
N LEU A 89 -7.18 -4.20 -6.99
CA LEU A 89 -6.19 -3.37 -7.65
C LEU A 89 -4.90 -3.42 -6.81
N ASN A 90 -3.77 -3.68 -7.46
CA ASN A 90 -2.48 -3.73 -6.80
C ASN A 90 -1.62 -2.55 -7.24
N GLU A 91 -1.64 -1.48 -6.44
CA GLU A 91 -0.93 -0.24 -6.73
C GLU A 91 -1.32 0.34 -8.10
N ALA A 92 -2.57 0.79 -8.21
CA ALA A 92 -3.13 1.35 -9.45
C ALA A 92 -2.50 2.71 -9.82
N LYS A 93 -1.16 2.77 -9.85
CA LYS A 93 -0.36 3.99 -9.99
C LYS A 93 -0.68 4.76 -11.27
N ALA A 94 -0.95 4.06 -12.39
CA ALA A 94 -1.32 4.73 -13.65
C ALA A 94 -2.67 5.46 -13.53
N MET A 95 -3.64 4.85 -12.86
CA MET A 95 -4.94 5.48 -12.62
C MET A 95 -4.81 6.71 -11.72
N TRP A 96 -4.11 6.57 -10.60
CA TRP A 96 -3.90 7.66 -9.65
C TRP A 96 -3.10 8.81 -10.26
N TYR A 97 -2.04 8.50 -11.03
CA TYR A 97 -1.29 9.50 -11.79
C TYR A 97 -2.15 10.24 -12.81
N LEU A 98 -3.02 9.53 -13.54
CA LEU A 98 -3.91 10.17 -14.52
C LEU A 98 -4.89 11.13 -13.82
N ALA A 99 -5.41 10.74 -12.67
CA ALA A 99 -6.33 11.56 -11.89
C ALA A 99 -5.65 12.77 -11.24
N ASN A 100 -4.44 12.57 -10.71
CA ASN A 100 -3.62 13.64 -10.14
C ASN A 100 -2.13 13.33 -10.34
N PRO A 101 -1.41 14.04 -11.24
CA PRO A 101 0.00 13.79 -11.48
C PRO A 101 0.91 13.89 -10.26
N ALA A 102 0.51 14.63 -9.22
CA ALA A 102 1.23 14.70 -7.95
C ALA A 102 1.24 13.37 -7.18
N ASP A 103 0.43 12.38 -7.58
CA ASP A 103 0.44 11.04 -6.98
C ASP A 103 1.74 10.27 -7.27
N ASP A 104 2.45 10.57 -8.34
CA ASP A 104 3.65 9.84 -8.77
C ASP A 104 4.88 10.17 -7.93
N ILE A 105 4.94 9.61 -6.73
CA ILE A 105 6.05 9.80 -5.80
C ILE A 105 7.34 9.06 -6.19
N ILE A 106 7.25 8.08 -7.09
CA ILE A 106 8.42 7.29 -7.51
C ILE A 106 9.00 7.74 -8.86
N GLY A 107 8.32 8.63 -9.60
CA GLY A 107 8.79 9.11 -10.91
C GLY A 107 8.55 8.10 -12.05
N SER A 108 7.51 7.27 -11.95
CA SER A 108 7.19 6.28 -12.99
C SER A 108 6.65 6.91 -14.28
N TYR A 109 5.94 8.02 -14.18
CA TYR A 109 5.21 8.64 -15.28
C TYR A 109 5.54 10.12 -15.50
N ALA A 110 5.90 10.84 -14.44
CA ALA A 110 6.21 12.26 -14.49
C ALA A 110 7.60 12.59 -13.95
N SER A 111 8.26 13.57 -14.56
CA SER A 111 9.50 14.15 -14.06
C SER A 111 9.27 15.23 -13.00
N LYS A 112 8.03 15.73 -12.88
CA LYS A 112 7.66 16.79 -11.93
C LYS A 112 7.47 16.27 -10.51
N GLU A 113 7.47 17.19 -9.54
CA GLU A 113 7.38 16.92 -8.11
C GLU A 113 6.11 16.16 -7.73
N GLY A 114 6.31 15.06 -6.96
CA GLY A 114 5.23 14.32 -6.32
C GLY A 114 4.87 14.90 -4.97
N ARG A 115 3.71 14.53 -4.44
CA ARG A 115 3.31 14.81 -3.07
C ARG A 115 3.17 13.51 -2.30
N TYR A 116 3.94 13.37 -1.22
CA TYR A 116 3.84 12.21 -0.35
C TYR A 116 2.59 12.27 0.51
N ILE A 117 2.35 13.41 1.15
CA ILE A 117 1.14 13.71 1.92
C ILE A 117 0.18 14.53 1.06
N MET A 118 -1.09 14.13 1.02
CA MET A 118 -2.16 14.86 0.35
C MET A 118 -3.36 15.01 1.29
N TYR A 119 -3.90 16.22 1.30
CA TYR A 119 -5.08 16.60 2.09
C TYR A 119 -6.28 16.86 1.17
N GLY A 120 -7.48 17.01 1.74
CA GLY A 120 -8.68 17.35 0.96
C GLY A 120 -8.53 18.59 0.07
N LYS A 121 -7.80 19.62 0.55
CA LYS A 121 -7.48 20.82 -0.24
C LYS A 121 -6.63 20.59 -1.50
N ASP A 122 -5.96 19.44 -1.59
CA ASP A 122 -5.13 19.06 -2.73
C ASP A 122 -5.93 18.32 -3.82
N LEU A 123 -7.25 18.18 -3.60
CA LEU A 123 -8.14 17.53 -4.55
C LEU A 123 -8.31 18.40 -5.80
N VAL A 124 -7.79 17.91 -6.91
CA VAL A 124 -7.89 18.58 -8.21
C VAL A 124 -9.31 18.43 -8.77
N ASN A 125 -9.82 19.50 -9.40
CA ASN A 125 -11.14 19.46 -10.03
C ASN A 125 -11.26 18.31 -11.06
N GLY A 126 -12.32 17.53 -10.91
CA GLY A 126 -12.56 16.36 -11.77
C GLY A 126 -11.91 15.06 -11.28
N CYS A 127 -10.87 15.11 -10.45
CA CYS A 127 -10.13 13.92 -9.99
C CYS A 127 -11.06 12.87 -9.36
N ALA A 128 -11.92 13.29 -8.42
CA ALA A 128 -12.89 12.40 -7.78
C ALA A 128 -13.83 11.73 -8.80
N LYS A 129 -14.34 12.51 -9.76
CA LYS A 129 -15.20 12.01 -10.82
C LYS A 129 -14.48 10.99 -11.69
N ASP A 130 -13.25 11.27 -12.07
CA ASP A 130 -12.44 10.42 -12.95
C ASP A 130 -12.14 9.06 -12.28
N VAL A 131 -11.68 9.05 -11.04
CA VAL A 131 -11.42 7.81 -10.28
C VAL A 131 -12.70 7.00 -10.10
N LYS A 132 -13.79 7.64 -9.68
CA LYS A 132 -15.10 6.99 -9.51
C LYS A 132 -15.63 6.44 -10.84
N GLY A 133 -15.40 7.13 -11.94
CA GLY A 133 -15.72 6.66 -13.30
C GLY A 133 -14.98 5.37 -13.64
N VAL A 134 -13.67 5.31 -13.40
CA VAL A 134 -12.85 4.11 -13.62
C VAL A 134 -13.33 2.97 -12.72
N TYR A 135 -13.58 3.22 -11.43
CA TYR A 135 -14.10 2.22 -10.51
C TYR A 135 -15.46 1.68 -10.96
N SER A 136 -16.38 2.58 -11.34
CA SER A 136 -17.73 2.21 -11.82
C SER A 136 -17.68 1.34 -13.06
N ARG A 137 -16.86 1.73 -14.05
CA ARG A 137 -16.65 0.95 -15.28
C ARG A 137 -16.11 -0.45 -14.96
N SER A 138 -15.14 -0.51 -14.05
CA SER A 138 -14.46 -1.74 -13.69
C SER A 138 -15.35 -2.71 -12.93
N LEU A 139 -16.14 -2.21 -11.98
CA LEU A 139 -17.13 -3.01 -11.24
C LEU A 139 -18.17 -3.60 -12.17
N LYS A 140 -18.72 -2.78 -13.10
CA LYS A 140 -19.67 -3.26 -14.11
C LYS A 140 -19.07 -4.31 -15.02
N PHE A 141 -17.85 -4.09 -15.51
CA PHE A 141 -17.18 -5.02 -16.42
C PHE A 141 -16.89 -6.37 -15.77
N THR A 142 -16.47 -6.38 -14.50
CA THR A 142 -16.10 -7.60 -13.78
C THR A 142 -17.26 -8.27 -13.06
N GLY A 143 -18.43 -7.61 -12.99
CA GLY A 143 -19.59 -8.12 -12.23
C GLY A 143 -19.34 -8.15 -10.72
N THR A 144 -18.42 -7.34 -10.21
CA THR A 144 -18.07 -7.24 -8.79
C THR A 144 -18.72 -6.01 -8.14
N ARG A 145 -18.71 -5.95 -6.79
CA ARG A 145 -19.43 -4.90 -6.04
C ARG A 145 -18.53 -4.05 -5.15
N LYS A 146 -17.28 -4.46 -4.92
CA LYS A 146 -16.34 -3.79 -4.03
C LYS A 146 -14.97 -3.64 -4.70
N ILE A 147 -14.47 -2.42 -4.74
CA ILE A 147 -13.06 -2.16 -5.05
C ILE A 147 -12.24 -2.41 -3.78
N VAL A 148 -11.17 -3.19 -3.91
CA VAL A 148 -10.09 -3.26 -2.93
C VAL A 148 -8.84 -2.73 -3.62
N ASP A 149 -8.39 -1.54 -3.25
CA ASP A 149 -7.19 -0.90 -3.81
C ASP A 149 -6.04 -0.99 -2.79
N LYS A 150 -5.04 -1.81 -3.10
CA LYS A 150 -3.84 -1.95 -2.28
C LYS A 150 -2.76 -1.00 -2.79
N TYR A 151 -2.52 0.06 -2.02
CA TYR A 151 -1.46 1.01 -2.27
C TYR A 151 -0.97 1.56 -0.92
N PRO A 152 0.16 1.03 -0.38
CA PRO A 152 0.59 1.32 0.99
C PRO A 152 0.66 2.81 1.31
N GLU A 153 1.19 3.61 0.40
CA GLU A 153 1.39 5.04 0.57
C GLU A 153 0.08 5.86 0.62
N MET A 154 -1.07 5.27 0.26
CA MET A 154 -2.39 5.90 0.47
C MET A 154 -2.70 6.17 1.95
N LEU A 155 -1.92 5.59 2.86
CA LEU A 155 -1.95 5.92 4.27
C LEU A 155 -1.77 7.44 4.50
N PHE A 156 -0.86 8.06 3.77
CA PHE A 156 -0.56 9.50 3.86
C PHE A 156 -1.55 10.39 3.09
N ARG A 157 -2.59 9.80 2.52
CA ARG A 157 -3.63 10.43 1.71
C ARG A 157 -5.03 10.14 2.22
N THR A 158 -5.15 9.66 3.46
CA THR A 158 -6.45 9.32 4.07
C THR A 158 -7.41 10.51 4.01
N ASP A 159 -6.95 11.74 4.38
CA ASP A 159 -7.75 12.96 4.31
C ASP A 159 -8.25 13.26 2.89
N TYR A 160 -7.37 13.14 1.90
CA TYR A 160 -7.67 13.33 0.49
C TYR A 160 -8.71 12.34 -0.03
N LEU A 161 -8.59 11.08 0.39
CA LEU A 161 -9.53 10.03 -0.01
C LEU A 161 -10.88 10.14 0.71
N CYS A 162 -10.89 10.62 1.96
CA CYS A 162 -12.13 10.91 2.68
C CYS A 162 -12.91 12.07 2.06
N GLU A 163 -12.24 13.06 1.46
CA GLU A 163 -12.89 14.11 0.69
C GLU A 163 -13.37 13.60 -0.68
N MET A 164 -12.63 12.67 -1.28
CA MET A 164 -12.96 12.13 -2.60
C MET A 164 -14.19 11.21 -2.58
N PHE A 165 -14.33 10.34 -1.58
CA PHE A 165 -15.33 9.28 -1.53
C PHE A 165 -16.31 9.46 -0.38
N ALA A 166 -17.59 9.07 -0.58
CA ALA A 166 -18.62 9.20 0.45
C ALA A 166 -18.42 8.23 1.64
N LYS A 167 -17.93 7.02 1.39
CA LYS A 167 -17.79 5.96 2.41
C LYS A 167 -16.50 5.15 2.22
N PRO A 168 -15.32 5.77 2.15
CA PRO A 168 -14.07 5.02 2.04
C PRO A 168 -13.79 4.25 3.33
N ARG A 169 -13.12 3.11 3.21
CA ARG A 169 -12.64 2.31 4.33
C ARG A 169 -11.16 2.02 4.14
N PHE A 170 -10.42 1.98 5.24
CA PHE A 170 -8.96 1.79 5.21
C PHE A 170 -8.56 0.66 6.15
N ILE A 171 -7.84 -0.31 5.63
CA ILE A 171 -7.09 -1.25 6.45
C ILE A 171 -5.71 -0.66 6.66
N PHE A 172 -5.39 -0.28 7.87
CA PHE A 172 -4.03 0.04 8.27
C PHE A 172 -3.33 -1.25 8.72
N LEU A 173 -2.51 -1.80 7.84
CA LEU A 173 -1.75 -3.01 8.11
C LEU A 173 -0.42 -2.66 8.78
N SER A 174 -0.31 -2.98 10.07
CA SER A 174 0.92 -2.84 10.86
C SER A 174 1.67 -4.17 10.95
N ARG A 175 3.00 -4.10 11.00
CA ARG A 175 3.90 -5.25 11.20
C ARG A 175 5.09 -4.81 12.05
N ASN A 176 5.71 -5.72 12.80
CA ASN A 176 6.87 -5.41 13.61
C ASN A 176 8.02 -4.79 12.79
N ALA A 177 8.81 -3.95 13.46
CA ALA A 177 9.88 -3.19 12.83
C ALA A 177 10.96 -4.08 12.21
N ALA A 178 11.50 -5.03 12.97
CA ALA A 178 12.64 -5.84 12.56
C ALA A 178 12.37 -6.58 11.26
N ASP A 179 11.23 -7.29 11.17
CA ASP A 179 10.85 -8.03 9.97
C ASP A 179 10.58 -7.12 8.76
N THR A 180 9.95 -5.95 9.00
CA THR A 180 9.61 -5.02 7.93
C THR A 180 10.86 -4.36 7.37
N ILE A 181 11.75 -3.86 8.23
CA ILE A 181 13.02 -3.23 7.85
C ILE A 181 13.88 -4.24 7.08
N ALA A 182 14.09 -5.44 7.64
CA ALA A 182 14.88 -6.48 6.98
C ALA A 182 14.30 -6.88 5.62
N SER A 183 12.98 -7.04 5.51
CA SER A 183 12.32 -7.37 4.25
C SER A 183 12.44 -6.27 3.20
N THR A 184 12.38 -4.99 3.60
CA THR A 184 12.55 -3.84 2.70
C THR A 184 13.99 -3.75 2.23
N THR A 185 14.96 -3.84 3.16
CA THR A 185 16.40 -3.81 2.86
C THR A 185 16.79 -4.92 1.87
N ASN A 186 16.37 -6.16 2.16
CA ASN A 186 16.65 -7.30 1.29
C ASN A 186 16.05 -7.14 -0.12
N TRP A 187 14.83 -6.59 -0.20
CA TRP A 187 14.20 -6.32 -1.49
C TRP A 187 14.98 -5.28 -2.28
N THR A 188 15.37 -4.17 -1.65
CA THR A 188 16.11 -3.08 -2.29
C THR A 188 17.46 -3.55 -2.80
N VAL A 189 18.24 -4.27 -1.96
CA VAL A 189 19.56 -4.80 -2.35
C VAL A 189 19.43 -5.75 -3.54
N LYS A 190 18.45 -6.67 -3.51
CA LYS A 190 18.25 -7.64 -4.59
C LYS A 190 17.92 -6.98 -5.93
N HIS A 191 17.06 -5.97 -5.93
CA HIS A 191 16.59 -5.32 -7.17
C HIS A 191 17.59 -4.27 -7.70
N ARG A 192 18.42 -3.69 -6.82
CA ARG A 192 19.50 -2.79 -7.25
C ARG A 192 20.56 -3.50 -8.12
N ILE A 193 20.83 -4.77 -7.83
CA ILE A 193 21.78 -5.59 -8.59
C ILE A 193 21.27 -5.87 -10.01
N GLU A 194 19.97 -5.86 -10.25
CA GLU A 194 19.34 -6.10 -11.56
C GLU A 194 19.36 -4.88 -12.50
N ALA A 195 20.17 -3.85 -12.20
CA ALA A 195 20.52 -2.72 -13.08
C ALA A 195 19.35 -1.85 -13.56
N SER A 196 18.33 -1.65 -12.76
CA SER A 196 17.33 -0.63 -13.06
C SER A 196 17.64 0.68 -12.32
N LYS A 197 17.45 1.82 -12.99
CA LYS A 197 17.62 3.17 -12.40
C LYS A 197 16.58 3.47 -11.30
N GLU A 198 15.65 2.58 -11.08
CA GLU A 198 14.56 2.70 -10.12
C GLU A 198 14.69 1.57 -9.10
N ASP A 199 14.87 1.92 -7.86
CA ASP A 199 14.84 1.02 -6.72
C ASP A 199 13.57 1.27 -5.87
N TRP A 200 13.56 0.81 -4.64
CA TRP A 200 12.48 1.07 -3.69
C TRP A 200 12.18 2.57 -3.49
N TRP A 201 13.21 3.39 -3.64
CA TRP A 201 13.16 4.83 -3.38
C TRP A 201 12.79 5.67 -4.60
N GLY A 202 12.44 5.03 -5.71
CA GLY A 202 12.05 5.68 -6.96
C GLY A 202 13.21 6.17 -7.80
N VAL A 203 12.90 6.78 -8.93
CA VAL A 203 13.89 7.32 -9.86
C VAL A 203 14.76 8.36 -9.14
N GLU A 204 16.07 8.15 -9.14
CA GLU A 204 17.05 9.03 -8.47
C GLU A 204 16.77 9.29 -6.98
N GLY A 205 16.15 8.31 -6.29
CA GLY A 205 15.81 8.41 -4.88
C GLY A 205 14.66 9.37 -4.58
N ARG A 206 13.80 9.65 -5.55
CA ARG A 206 12.68 10.63 -5.45
C ARG A 206 11.76 10.34 -4.27
N LYS A 207 11.37 9.09 -4.07
CA LYS A 207 10.51 8.72 -2.93
C LYS A 207 11.17 9.04 -1.60
N TRP A 208 12.46 8.76 -1.47
CA TRP A 208 13.23 9.09 -0.27
C TRP A 208 13.28 10.60 -0.02
N LYS A 209 13.62 11.39 -1.04
CA LYS A 209 13.65 12.86 -0.93
C LYS A 209 12.31 13.41 -0.46
N LEU A 210 11.21 13.00 -1.08
CA LEU A 210 9.86 13.43 -0.70
C LEU A 210 9.49 13.00 0.73
N LEU A 211 9.88 11.78 1.15
CA LEU A 211 9.66 11.31 2.51
C LEU A 211 10.37 12.21 3.53
N VAL A 212 11.65 12.51 3.31
CA VAL A 212 12.46 13.36 4.19
C VAL A 212 11.95 14.79 4.22
N GLU A 213 11.54 15.34 3.08
CA GLU A 213 11.13 16.74 2.98
C GLU A 213 9.70 16.99 3.44
N GLN A 214 8.78 16.04 3.21
CA GLN A 214 7.35 16.27 3.43
C GLN A 214 6.79 15.54 4.66
N VAL A 215 7.34 14.36 5.02
CA VAL A 215 6.79 13.52 6.07
C VAL A 215 7.58 13.65 7.38
N VAL A 216 8.89 13.50 7.32
CA VAL A 216 9.76 13.54 8.51
C VAL A 216 9.58 14.81 9.34
N PRO A 217 9.46 16.04 8.76
CA PRO A 217 9.25 17.26 9.56
C PRO A 217 7.94 17.31 10.35
N GLN A 218 6.97 16.44 10.01
CA GLN A 218 5.66 16.34 10.67
C GLN A 218 5.55 15.12 11.60
N ASP A 219 6.61 14.31 11.67
CA ASP A 219 6.61 13.09 12.50
C ASP A 219 6.97 13.42 13.95
N GLU A 220 6.25 12.84 14.90
CA GLU A 220 6.40 13.14 16.32
C GLU A 220 7.74 12.66 16.93
N ASP A 221 8.37 11.65 16.34
CA ASP A 221 9.63 11.08 16.82
C ASP A 221 10.85 11.55 16.01
N LEU A 222 10.65 11.99 14.76
CA LEU A 222 11.75 12.32 13.85
C LEU A 222 11.84 13.80 13.46
N SER A 223 10.84 14.63 13.77
CA SER A 223 10.84 16.05 13.36
C SER A 223 12.04 16.86 13.87
N ASN A 224 12.58 16.52 15.04
CA ASN A 224 13.78 17.16 15.59
C ASN A 224 15.10 16.60 15.01
N HIS A 225 15.03 15.61 14.12
CA HIS A 225 16.18 14.89 13.57
C HIS A 225 16.25 14.94 12.03
N VAL A 226 15.58 15.93 11.40
CA VAL A 226 15.47 16.02 9.92
C VAL A 226 16.83 16.00 9.24
N GLU A 227 17.81 16.76 9.76
CA GLU A 227 19.15 16.82 9.14
C GLU A 227 19.91 15.49 9.30
N THR A 228 19.80 14.85 10.47
CA THR A 228 20.35 13.49 10.68
C THR A 228 19.73 12.51 9.69
N VAL A 229 18.39 12.51 9.56
CA VAL A 229 17.68 11.62 8.63
C VAL A 229 18.07 11.89 7.18
N ARG A 230 18.24 13.16 6.79
CA ARG A 230 18.69 13.54 5.43
C ARG A 230 20.05 12.95 5.08
N GLY A 231 20.96 12.87 6.06
CA GLY A 231 22.31 12.32 5.90
C GLY A 231 22.38 10.79 5.83
N LEU A 232 21.29 10.07 6.14
CA LEU A 232 21.29 8.61 6.15
C LEU A 232 21.40 8.03 4.74
N THR A 233 22.34 7.10 4.56
CA THR A 233 22.61 6.44 3.28
C THR A 233 22.30 4.96 3.29
N SER A 234 22.32 4.32 4.47
CA SER A 234 22.04 2.90 4.66
C SER A 234 20.59 2.56 4.28
N GLU A 235 20.41 1.46 3.54
CA GLU A 235 19.06 0.98 3.18
C GLU A 235 18.24 0.55 4.40
N SER A 236 18.91 0.06 5.44
CA SER A 236 18.29 -0.30 6.70
C SER A 236 17.75 0.93 7.42
N ASP A 237 18.52 2.03 7.44
CA ASP A 237 18.08 3.29 8.03
C ASP A 237 16.91 3.89 7.28
N LYS A 238 16.98 3.94 5.95
CA LYS A 238 15.87 4.44 5.12
C LYS A 238 14.60 3.64 5.34
N ALA A 239 14.71 2.31 5.39
CA ALA A 239 13.59 1.42 5.68
C ALA A 239 13.02 1.64 7.10
N ALA A 240 13.89 1.91 8.08
CA ALA A 240 13.50 2.24 9.44
C ALA A 240 12.73 3.57 9.50
N VAL A 241 13.21 4.60 8.82
CA VAL A 241 12.50 5.90 8.71
C VAL A 241 11.11 5.70 8.09
N GLU A 242 11.01 5.00 6.96
CA GLU A 242 9.72 4.71 6.30
C GLU A 242 8.77 3.98 7.26
N TRP A 243 9.28 3.01 8.02
CA TRP A 243 8.47 2.28 9.00
C TRP A 243 7.97 3.19 10.12
N ILE A 244 8.88 3.98 10.76
CA ILE A 244 8.54 4.89 11.86
C ILE A 244 7.42 5.85 11.44
N VAL A 245 7.64 6.61 10.36
CA VAL A 245 6.67 7.62 9.94
C VAL A 245 5.34 7.02 9.48
N SER A 246 5.38 5.82 8.86
CA SER A 246 4.14 5.15 8.45
C SER A 246 3.34 4.65 9.65
N MET A 247 4.00 4.08 10.64
CA MET A 247 3.33 3.59 11.84
C MET A 247 2.74 4.74 12.66
N ASN A 248 3.49 5.83 12.86
CA ASN A 248 3.00 7.01 13.55
C ASN A 248 1.82 7.65 12.80
N HIS A 249 1.95 7.80 11.49
CA HIS A 249 0.87 8.36 10.70
C HIS A 249 -0.39 7.47 10.75
N GLY A 250 -0.23 6.15 10.68
CA GLY A 250 -1.33 5.21 10.81
C GLY A 250 -2.07 5.31 12.15
N LEU A 251 -1.33 5.46 13.25
CA LEU A 251 -1.92 5.70 14.58
C LEU A 251 -2.72 7.01 14.62
N LYS A 252 -2.18 8.09 14.04
CA LYS A 252 -2.91 9.37 13.91
C LYS A 252 -4.19 9.22 13.11
N GLN A 253 -4.18 8.44 12.02
CA GLN A 253 -5.37 8.23 11.19
C GLN A 253 -6.45 7.42 11.91
N ILE A 254 -6.10 6.43 12.72
CA ILE A 254 -7.06 5.69 13.55
C ILE A 254 -7.79 6.65 14.52
N LEU A 255 -7.06 7.55 15.14
CA LEU A 255 -7.65 8.53 16.08
C LEU A 255 -8.53 9.55 15.36
N LYS A 256 -8.12 9.99 14.19
CA LYS A 256 -8.84 11.00 13.39
C LYS A 256 -10.09 10.43 12.71
N TYR A 257 -10.04 9.18 12.28
CA TYR A 257 -11.09 8.52 11.49
C TYR A 257 -11.45 7.14 12.06
N PRO A 258 -11.92 7.04 13.31
CA PRO A 258 -12.12 5.76 14.02
C PRO A 258 -13.10 4.82 13.30
N ASP A 259 -14.10 5.38 12.61
CA ASP A 259 -15.10 4.59 11.88
C ASP A 259 -14.64 4.19 10.46
N CYS A 260 -13.58 4.80 9.95
CA CYS A 260 -13.10 4.59 8.58
C CYS A 260 -11.79 3.82 8.50
N VAL A 261 -11.03 3.69 9.61
CA VAL A 261 -9.73 3.04 9.66
C VAL A 261 -9.75 1.85 10.61
N LEU A 262 -9.54 0.66 10.07
CA LEU A 262 -9.38 -0.58 10.84
C LEU A 262 -7.91 -0.96 10.87
N ARG A 263 -7.31 -1.02 12.07
CA ARG A 263 -5.97 -1.60 12.22
C ARG A 263 -6.02 -3.12 12.24
N ILE A 264 -5.15 -3.72 11.43
CA ILE A 264 -4.85 -5.15 11.42
C ILE A 264 -3.35 -5.32 11.67
N ARG A 265 -2.99 -6.17 12.64
CA ARG A 265 -1.60 -6.57 12.83
C ARG A 265 -1.31 -7.77 11.93
N TYR A 266 -0.19 -7.72 11.21
CA TYR A 266 0.21 -8.84 10.33
C TYR A 266 0.40 -10.14 11.10
N GLU A 267 0.90 -10.05 12.32
CA GLU A 267 1.10 -11.19 13.21
C GLU A 267 -0.22 -11.85 13.57
N ASP A 268 -1.24 -11.07 13.96
CA ASP A 268 -2.59 -11.57 14.28
C ASP A 268 -3.25 -12.19 13.03
N LEU A 269 -3.03 -11.57 11.86
CA LEU A 269 -3.50 -12.12 10.59
C LEU A 269 -2.87 -13.49 10.28
N CYS A 270 -1.59 -13.69 10.64
CA CYS A 270 -0.91 -14.97 10.47
C CYS A 270 -1.38 -16.03 11.49
N GLU A 271 -1.64 -15.62 12.72
CA GLU A 271 -2.04 -16.52 13.81
C GLU A 271 -3.52 -16.93 13.72
N ASN A 272 -4.38 -15.97 13.37
CA ASN A 272 -5.84 -16.14 13.36
C ASN A 272 -6.45 -15.60 12.07
N SER A 273 -5.98 -16.11 10.90
CA SER A 273 -6.37 -15.57 9.59
C SER A 273 -7.90 -15.51 9.39
N ASN A 274 -8.65 -16.51 9.84
CA ASN A 274 -10.11 -16.51 9.71
C ASN A 274 -10.76 -15.34 10.45
N ARG A 275 -10.39 -15.15 11.72
CA ARG A 275 -10.94 -14.08 12.56
C ARG A 275 -10.63 -12.71 11.94
N GLU A 276 -9.38 -12.49 11.56
CA GLU A 276 -8.98 -11.19 11.02
C GLU A 276 -9.60 -10.93 9.62
N LEU A 277 -9.69 -11.95 8.76
CA LEU A 277 -10.35 -11.81 7.47
C LEU A 277 -11.87 -11.57 7.64
N GLN A 278 -12.52 -12.21 8.61
CA GLN A 278 -13.92 -11.93 8.91
C GLN A 278 -14.11 -10.49 9.40
N ARG A 279 -13.28 -10.01 10.33
CA ARG A 279 -13.29 -8.61 10.78
C ARG A 279 -13.13 -7.62 9.62
N ILE A 280 -12.26 -7.95 8.65
CA ILE A 280 -12.08 -7.13 7.45
C ILE A 280 -13.35 -7.16 6.58
N CYS A 281 -13.98 -8.32 6.39
CA CYS A 281 -15.23 -8.42 5.63
C CYS A 281 -16.35 -7.60 6.29
N ASP A 282 -16.56 -7.75 7.59
CA ASP A 282 -17.57 -7.01 8.35
C ASP A 282 -17.33 -5.50 8.25
N PHE A 283 -16.09 -5.08 8.46
CA PHE A 283 -15.70 -3.67 8.32
C PHE A 283 -15.90 -3.14 6.89
N ALA A 284 -15.61 -3.93 5.87
CA ALA A 284 -15.78 -3.54 4.47
C ALA A 284 -17.24 -3.63 3.97
N GLY A 285 -18.15 -4.18 4.76
CA GLY A 285 -19.52 -4.48 4.35
C GLY A 285 -19.58 -5.57 3.29
N LEU A 286 -18.69 -6.58 3.38
CA LEU A 286 -18.66 -7.74 2.53
C LEU A 286 -19.30 -8.95 3.26
N PRO A 287 -20.10 -9.76 2.58
CA PRO A 287 -20.57 -11.01 3.18
C PRO A 287 -19.41 -11.99 3.39
N THR A 288 -19.58 -12.94 4.28
CA THR A 288 -18.60 -14.03 4.46
C THR A 288 -18.44 -14.83 3.16
N ASP A 289 -17.21 -15.13 2.80
CA ASP A 289 -16.87 -15.98 1.65
C ASP A 289 -15.94 -17.11 2.10
N GLU A 290 -16.51 -18.31 2.31
CA GLU A 290 -15.79 -19.48 2.82
C GLU A 290 -14.62 -19.90 1.93
N LYS A 291 -14.73 -19.72 0.61
CA LYS A 291 -13.63 -20.04 -0.31
C LYS A 291 -12.44 -19.09 -0.12
N MET A 292 -12.73 -17.79 0.06
CA MET A 292 -11.71 -16.81 0.40
C MET A 292 -11.07 -17.11 1.75
N LEU A 293 -11.85 -17.43 2.78
CA LEU A 293 -11.33 -17.79 4.12
C LEU A 293 -10.44 -19.04 4.05
N ALA A 294 -10.88 -20.09 3.33
CA ALA A 294 -10.08 -21.30 3.13
C ALA A 294 -8.75 -21.01 2.42
N TYR A 295 -8.77 -20.15 1.40
CA TYR A 295 -7.56 -19.72 0.69
C TYR A 295 -6.66 -18.90 1.61
N GLY A 296 -7.21 -18.03 2.45
CA GLY A 296 -6.48 -17.27 3.45
C GLY A 296 -5.69 -18.15 4.41
N ARG A 297 -6.33 -19.19 4.97
CA ARG A 297 -5.67 -20.18 5.86
C ARG A 297 -4.48 -20.88 5.20
N GLN A 298 -4.56 -21.15 3.93
CA GLN A 298 -3.47 -21.83 3.19
C GLN A 298 -2.33 -20.87 2.83
N THR A 299 -2.67 -19.62 2.55
CA THR A 299 -1.76 -18.66 1.92
C THR A 299 -1.07 -17.74 2.90
N ILE A 300 -1.78 -17.31 3.97
CA ILE A 300 -1.22 -16.44 5.00
C ILE A 300 -0.46 -17.30 6.00
N LYS A 301 0.86 -17.15 5.98
CA LYS A 301 1.77 -17.89 6.86
C LYS A 301 2.78 -16.95 7.46
N LYS A 302 3.08 -17.13 8.74
CA LYS A 302 4.17 -16.44 9.41
C LYS A 302 5.48 -16.76 8.71
N GLN A 303 6.17 -15.75 8.25
CA GLN A 303 7.54 -15.89 7.80
C GLN A 303 8.45 -15.65 9.02
N ASN A 304 9.16 -16.68 9.46
CA ASN A 304 10.17 -16.52 10.48
C ASN A 304 11.39 -15.84 9.85
N ILE A 305 11.49 -14.55 10.01
CA ILE A 305 12.63 -13.77 9.57
C ILE A 305 13.42 -13.46 10.83
N HIS A 306 14.51 -14.19 11.05
CA HIS A 306 15.45 -13.93 12.14
C HIS A 306 16.50 -12.92 11.64
N HIS A 307 16.10 -11.67 11.50
CA HIS A 307 17.03 -10.61 11.12
C HIS A 307 17.09 -9.57 12.23
N HIS A 308 18.30 -9.14 12.51
CA HIS A 308 18.61 -8.05 13.42
C HIS A 308 19.15 -6.87 12.59
N PRO A 309 18.26 -6.04 11.99
CA PRO A 309 18.74 -4.92 11.19
C PRO A 309 19.53 -3.94 12.07
N LYS A 310 20.69 -3.53 11.57
CA LYS A 310 21.48 -2.46 12.18
C LYS A 310 20.92 -1.11 11.71
N VAL A 311 20.65 -0.22 12.65
CA VAL A 311 20.11 1.11 12.37
C VAL A 311 20.83 2.19 13.21
N HIS A 312 20.75 3.43 12.76
CA HIS A 312 21.28 4.59 13.46
C HIS A 312 20.64 4.72 14.87
N PRO A 313 21.39 5.17 15.92
CA PRO A 313 20.89 5.26 17.30
C PRO A 313 19.58 6.03 17.46
N VAL A 314 19.42 7.16 16.77
CA VAL A 314 18.18 7.95 16.77
C VAL A 314 16.98 7.13 16.30
N LEU A 315 17.17 6.30 15.27
CA LEU A 315 16.09 5.46 14.74
C LEU A 315 15.76 4.30 15.68
N ALA A 316 16.76 3.71 16.34
CA ALA A 316 16.53 2.64 17.33
C ALA A 316 15.63 3.12 18.47
N GLU A 317 15.87 4.33 18.98
CA GLU A 317 15.04 4.93 20.03
C GLU A 317 13.61 5.22 19.53
N ALA A 318 13.47 5.79 18.32
CA ALA A 318 12.16 6.04 17.73
C ALA A 318 11.39 4.73 17.49
N ILE A 319 12.04 3.67 16.97
CA ILE A 319 11.44 2.35 16.78
C ILE A 319 10.90 1.80 18.08
N LYS A 320 11.65 1.92 19.18
CA LYS A 320 11.23 1.46 20.52
C LYS A 320 9.93 2.15 20.94
N LYS A 321 9.86 3.48 20.82
CA LYS A 321 8.66 4.27 21.16
C LYS A 321 7.45 3.86 20.31
N VAL A 322 7.64 3.78 19.00
CA VAL A 322 6.58 3.40 18.06
C VAL A 322 6.11 1.97 18.30
N SER A 323 7.04 1.03 18.51
CA SER A 323 6.70 -0.36 18.81
C SER A 323 5.84 -0.48 20.07
N HIS A 324 6.19 0.27 21.13
CA HIS A 324 5.41 0.31 22.35
C HIS A 324 3.98 0.84 22.12
N ARG A 325 3.83 1.97 21.37
CA ARG A 325 2.51 2.50 21.01
C ARG A 325 1.66 1.53 20.18
N LEU A 326 2.31 0.71 19.38
CA LEU A 326 1.66 -0.33 18.58
C LEU A 326 1.40 -1.64 19.35
N GLY A 327 1.84 -1.76 20.61
CA GLY A 327 1.68 -2.97 21.41
C GLY A 327 2.53 -4.16 20.92
N TYR A 328 3.67 -3.87 20.31
CA TYR A 328 4.69 -4.87 19.96
C TYR A 328 5.71 -4.98 21.11
N GLY A 329 5.40 -5.39 22.26
CA GLY A 329 6.31 -5.65 23.39
C GLY A 329 7.79 -5.24 23.23
N SER A 330 8.71 -5.88 23.87
CA SER A 330 10.17 -5.58 23.82
C SER A 330 10.79 -6.01 22.46
N THR A 331 10.43 -5.34 21.35
CA THR A 331 11.10 -5.53 20.05
C THR A 331 12.53 -4.95 19.97
N PRO A 332 13.07 -4.24 21.00
CA PRO A 332 14.42 -3.67 20.96
C PRO A 332 15.54 -4.70 20.79
N GLU A 333 15.37 -5.94 21.29
CA GLU A 333 16.38 -6.99 21.22
C GLU A 333 16.66 -7.49 19.78
N LEU A 334 15.75 -7.18 18.84
CA LEU A 334 15.87 -7.56 17.43
C LEU A 334 16.48 -6.47 16.55
N ILE A 335 16.85 -5.30 17.12
CA ILE A 335 17.43 -4.19 16.37
C ILE A 335 18.79 -3.85 16.97
N ASN A 336 19.82 -4.00 16.17
CA ASN A 336 21.17 -3.61 16.53
C ASN A 336 21.40 -2.13 16.25
N VAL A 337 22.10 -1.44 17.13
CA VAL A 337 22.52 -0.06 16.94
C VAL A 337 23.86 -0.06 16.17
N MET A 338 24.01 0.84 15.22
CA MET A 338 25.31 1.10 14.60
C MET A 338 26.19 1.83 15.60
N GLU A 339 27.40 1.36 15.81
CA GLU A 339 28.45 2.05 16.59
C GLU A 339 28.96 3.30 15.86
#